data_a78bd8e437918d2b37e0383c67dac5c4
#
_entry.id   a78bd8e437918d2b37e0383c67dac5c4
#
_cell.length_a   1.000
_cell.length_b   1.000
_cell.length_c   1.000
_cell.angle_alpha   90.00
_cell.angle_beta   90.00
_cell.angle_gamma   90.00
#
_symmetry.space_group_name_H-M   'P 1'
#
loop_
_entity.id
_entity.type
_entity.pdbx_description
1 polymer ?
#
loop_
_entity_poly.entity_id
_entity_poly.type
_entity_poly.pdbx_seq_one_letter_code
_entity_poly.pdbx_strand_id
1 'polypeptide(L)'
;MSLAAELGLTLGELELEVELAVGTGELVVLLGPNGAGKTTLLRALAGLVPLRQGRVVLDGVVLDDVAAGEHVPTEQRPVGFVFQDYLLFPHLTALENVAFGLRARGLAKTEARHRAAAWLERVGLAAHTRSRPRALSGGQAQRVALARAMVSDPRLLLLDEPLAALDAATRTEVRRDLRRHLASFDGTRLLVTHDPLEAIALADRLVVLEAGRLTQTGTPAEVSAQPRSRYVAELVGVNLYRGLADGRSVRLPDGGAVVTADLNYGEVFAAIHPHAVALHRQPPEGTPRNVWSGTADTLEVIGDRVRIRVTGLVPIVAEVTPAAASELHLGDGGPVWATVKATEVTVYPA
;
A
#
# COMPACT_ATOMS: atom_id res chain seq x y z
N MET A 1 14.95 15.54 -11.13
CA MET A 1 14.45 15.74 -9.76
C MET A 1 14.30 14.41 -9.10
N SER A 2 14.73 14.24 -7.87
CA SER A 2 14.68 12.94 -7.20
C SER A 2 14.73 13.13 -5.69
N LEU A 3 14.11 12.21 -4.96
CA LEU A 3 14.24 12.07 -3.51
C LEU A 3 15.23 10.93 -3.23
N ALA A 4 16.20 11.18 -2.36
CA ALA A 4 17.04 10.17 -1.74
C ALA A 4 16.95 10.36 -0.22
N ALA A 5 16.53 9.31 0.49
CA ALA A 5 16.35 9.34 1.93
C ALA A 5 16.94 8.08 2.54
N GLU A 6 17.93 8.25 3.39
CA GLU A 6 18.44 7.24 4.30
C GLU A 6 18.15 7.76 5.70
N LEU A 7 17.23 7.14 6.43
CA LEU A 7 16.76 7.69 7.69
C LEU A 7 16.50 6.63 8.74
N GLY A 8 16.86 6.99 9.97
CA GLY A 8 16.54 6.23 11.16
C GLY A 8 15.91 7.13 12.22
N LEU A 9 14.81 6.66 12.80
CA LEU A 9 14.15 7.33 13.90
C LEU A 9 13.45 6.33 14.83
N THR A 10 13.18 6.76 16.05
CA THR A 10 12.42 5.98 17.03
C THR A 10 11.22 6.82 17.47
N LEU A 11 10.03 6.23 17.43
CA LEU A 11 8.80 6.86 17.89
C LEU A 11 7.98 5.87 18.74
N GLY A 12 8.05 6.00 20.06
CA GLY A 12 7.52 5.01 20.98
C GLY A 12 8.25 3.67 20.81
N GLU A 13 7.51 2.61 20.51
CA GLU A 13 8.07 1.26 20.23
C GLU A 13 8.49 1.06 18.77
N LEU A 14 8.16 2.01 17.87
CA LEU A 14 8.51 1.91 16.46
C LEU A 14 9.96 2.34 16.25
N GLU A 15 10.77 1.43 15.74
CA GLU A 15 12.08 1.73 15.15
C GLU A 15 11.95 1.73 13.63
N LEU A 16 12.20 2.86 13.00
CA LEU A 16 12.12 3.03 11.55
C LEU A 16 13.54 3.20 11.00
N GLU A 17 13.94 2.26 10.14
CA GLU A 17 15.20 2.29 9.39
C GLU A 17 14.88 2.07 7.91
N VAL A 18 15.01 3.12 7.10
CA VAL A 18 14.58 3.12 5.71
C VAL A 18 15.62 3.77 4.82
N GLU A 19 15.96 3.08 3.73
CA GLU A 19 16.66 3.62 2.58
C GLU A 19 15.69 3.66 1.40
N LEU A 20 15.33 4.85 0.92
CA LEU A 20 14.33 5.07 -0.12
C LEU A 20 14.86 6.07 -1.14
N ALA A 21 14.85 5.68 -2.41
CA ALA A 21 15.05 6.57 -3.54
C ALA A 21 13.78 6.63 -4.39
N VAL A 22 13.38 7.83 -4.83
CA VAL A 22 12.23 8.03 -5.72
C VAL A 22 12.67 8.91 -6.89
N GLY A 23 12.42 8.43 -8.09
CA GLY A 23 12.79 9.12 -9.32
C GLY A 23 11.91 10.34 -9.62
N THR A 24 12.40 11.13 -10.58
CA THR A 24 11.63 12.27 -11.11
C THR A 24 10.36 11.81 -11.79
N GLY A 25 9.23 12.41 -11.44
CA GLY A 25 7.94 12.08 -12.02
C GLY A 25 7.43 10.68 -11.66
N GLU A 26 8.15 9.95 -10.82
CA GLU A 26 7.75 8.63 -10.34
C GLU A 26 6.70 8.76 -9.25
N LEU A 27 5.66 7.92 -9.31
CA LEU A 27 4.72 7.71 -8.22
C LEU A 27 5.05 6.40 -7.50
N VAL A 28 5.69 6.53 -6.35
CA VAL A 28 5.91 5.41 -5.45
C VAL A 28 4.74 5.29 -4.50
N VAL A 29 4.18 4.09 -4.40
CA VAL A 29 3.15 3.77 -3.40
C VAL A 29 3.75 2.89 -2.31
N LEU A 30 3.62 3.37 -1.08
CA LEU A 30 4.07 2.69 0.13
C LEU A 30 2.93 1.86 0.72
N LEU A 31 3.13 0.56 0.79
CA LEU A 31 2.24 -0.41 1.40
C LEU A 31 2.82 -0.94 2.71
N GLY A 32 1.99 -1.53 3.54
CA GLY A 32 2.41 -2.20 4.77
C GLY A 32 1.28 -2.31 5.79
N PRO A 33 1.40 -3.18 6.79
CA PRO A 33 0.39 -3.33 7.84
C PRO A 33 0.25 -2.06 8.70
N ASN A 34 -0.82 -2.01 9.49
CA ASN A 34 -0.99 -0.92 10.46
C ASN A 34 0.15 -0.95 11.48
N GLY A 35 0.65 0.22 11.86
CA GLY A 35 1.79 0.34 12.77
C GLY A 35 3.17 0.13 12.13
N ALA A 36 3.26 -0.18 10.83
CA ALA A 36 4.56 -0.39 10.15
C ALA A 36 5.44 0.87 10.05
N GLY A 37 4.87 2.06 10.27
CA GLY A 37 5.63 3.33 10.21
C GLY A 37 5.40 4.17 8.95
N LYS A 38 4.43 3.82 8.10
CA LYS A 38 4.14 4.51 6.82
C LYS A 38 3.92 6.02 6.99
N THR A 39 2.95 6.41 7.81
CA THR A 39 2.66 7.82 8.14
C THR A 39 3.86 8.52 8.81
N THR A 40 4.60 7.78 9.65
CA THR A 40 5.80 8.30 10.32
C THR A 40 6.90 8.63 9.30
N LEU A 41 7.10 7.76 8.31
CA LEU A 41 8.03 8.00 7.20
C LEU A 41 7.65 9.27 6.42
N LEU A 42 6.37 9.42 6.04
CA LEU A 42 5.93 10.64 5.35
C LEU A 42 6.16 11.90 6.20
N ARG A 43 5.83 11.83 7.49
CA ARG A 43 6.03 12.95 8.42
C ARG A 43 7.51 13.29 8.62
N ALA A 44 8.39 12.30 8.65
CA ALA A 44 9.83 12.51 8.72
C ALA A 44 10.35 13.22 7.46
N LEU A 45 9.95 12.76 6.26
CA LEU A 45 10.30 13.44 5.01
C LEU A 45 9.79 14.88 4.92
N ALA A 46 8.63 15.16 5.51
CA ALA A 46 8.08 16.51 5.61
C ALA A 46 8.78 17.38 6.69
N GLY A 47 9.64 16.81 7.53
CA GLY A 47 10.27 17.50 8.66
C GLY A 47 9.35 17.70 9.87
N LEU A 48 8.26 16.95 9.96
CA LEU A 48 7.31 16.98 11.09
C LEU A 48 7.74 16.07 12.24
N VAL A 49 8.63 15.11 11.97
CA VAL A 49 9.23 14.22 12.97
C VAL A 49 10.75 14.29 12.78
N PRO A 50 11.51 14.53 13.85
CA PRO A 50 12.97 14.64 13.76
C PRO A 50 13.60 13.25 13.50
N LEU A 51 14.66 13.23 12.73
CA LEU A 51 15.50 12.06 12.53
C LEU A 51 16.46 11.87 13.71
N ARG A 52 16.74 10.61 14.06
CA ARG A 52 17.82 10.24 14.98
C ARG A 52 19.17 10.10 14.23
N GLN A 53 19.11 9.63 12.99
CA GLN A 53 20.25 9.43 12.11
C GLN A 53 19.83 9.48 10.65
N GLY A 54 20.79 9.73 9.78
CA GLY A 54 20.59 9.67 8.34
C GLY A 54 20.47 11.03 7.67
N ARG A 55 20.06 11.00 6.41
CA ARG A 55 20.06 12.14 5.50
C ARG A 55 18.87 12.09 4.56
N VAL A 56 18.28 13.25 4.26
CA VAL A 56 17.22 13.41 3.26
C VAL A 56 17.65 14.47 2.26
N VAL A 57 17.67 14.11 0.98
CA VAL A 57 18.04 14.97 -0.14
C VAL A 57 16.91 15.00 -1.16
N LEU A 58 16.48 16.19 -1.54
CA LEU A 58 15.48 16.40 -2.59
C LEU A 58 16.08 17.29 -3.67
N ASP A 59 16.16 16.78 -4.90
CA ASP A 59 16.73 17.49 -6.05
C ASP A 59 18.15 18.03 -5.81
N GLY A 60 18.98 17.28 -5.07
CA GLY A 60 20.33 17.69 -4.71
C GLY A 60 20.41 18.66 -3.53
N VAL A 61 19.26 19.10 -2.99
CA VAL A 61 19.19 19.97 -1.80
C VAL A 61 19.03 19.10 -0.57
N VAL A 62 19.91 19.27 0.42
CA VAL A 62 19.83 18.61 1.72
C VAL A 62 18.66 19.21 2.51
N LEU A 63 17.70 18.37 2.91
CA LEU A 63 16.60 18.76 3.79
C LEU A 63 16.87 18.40 5.25
N ASP A 64 17.54 17.27 5.47
CA ASP A 64 18.09 16.82 6.76
C ASP A 64 19.44 16.16 6.53
N ASP A 65 20.39 16.42 7.41
CA ASP A 65 21.62 15.66 7.60
C ASP A 65 21.99 15.70 9.08
N VAL A 66 21.67 14.62 9.79
CA VAL A 66 21.88 14.55 11.25
C VAL A 66 23.35 14.64 11.62
N ALA A 67 24.24 14.04 10.81
CA ALA A 67 25.68 14.07 11.07
C ALA A 67 26.28 15.47 10.88
N ALA A 68 25.77 16.24 9.93
CA ALA A 68 26.20 17.62 9.68
C ALA A 68 25.42 18.65 10.55
N GLY A 69 24.36 18.23 11.27
CA GLY A 69 23.49 19.13 12.01
C GLY A 69 22.63 20.04 11.12
N GLU A 70 22.41 19.63 9.86
CA GLU A 70 21.59 20.37 8.91
C GLU A 70 20.12 19.97 9.04
N HIS A 71 19.23 20.94 9.16
CA HIS A 71 17.79 20.74 9.21
C HIS A 71 17.05 21.91 8.57
N VAL A 72 16.33 21.64 7.49
CA VAL A 72 15.43 22.61 6.87
C VAL A 72 14.07 22.54 7.58
N PRO A 73 13.59 23.65 8.20
CA PRO A 73 12.28 23.68 8.84
C PRO A 73 11.14 23.31 7.88
N THR A 74 10.09 22.66 8.39
CA THR A 74 8.96 22.15 7.60
C THR A 74 8.34 23.19 6.67
N GLU A 75 8.16 24.44 7.15
CA GLU A 75 7.56 25.54 6.39
C GLU A 75 8.42 26.02 5.21
N GLN A 76 9.72 25.70 5.23
CA GLN A 76 10.67 26.06 4.17
C GLN A 76 10.90 24.92 3.17
N ARG A 77 10.44 23.69 3.49
CA ARG A 77 10.57 22.54 2.58
C ARG A 77 9.65 22.71 1.37
N PRO A 78 10.12 22.40 0.17
CA PRO A 78 9.27 22.40 -1.04
C PRO A 78 8.40 21.13 -1.09
N VAL A 79 7.65 20.87 -0.03
CA VAL A 79 6.83 19.68 0.17
C VAL A 79 5.36 20.06 0.23
N GLY A 80 4.52 19.38 -0.55
CA GLY A 80 3.07 19.38 -0.41
C GLY A 80 2.64 18.14 0.35
N PHE A 81 1.76 18.29 1.35
CA PHE A 81 1.29 17.16 2.17
C PHE A 81 -0.25 17.09 2.15
N VAL A 82 -0.79 15.93 1.81
CA VAL A 82 -2.21 15.57 1.96
C VAL A 82 -2.32 14.58 3.11
N PHE A 83 -2.95 15.00 4.20
CA PHE A 83 -3.16 14.18 5.40
C PHE A 83 -4.38 13.27 5.24
N GLN A 84 -4.43 12.16 5.96
CA GLN A 84 -5.49 11.15 5.94
C GLN A 84 -6.89 11.75 6.13
N ASP A 85 -7.07 12.67 7.10
CA ASP A 85 -8.35 13.35 7.37
C ASP A 85 -8.45 14.70 6.67
N TYR A 86 -7.64 14.91 5.61
CA TYR A 86 -7.52 16.14 4.83
C TYR A 86 -7.08 17.36 5.66
N LEU A 87 -7.36 17.42 6.94
CA LEU A 87 -7.04 18.48 7.90
C LEU A 87 -7.31 19.89 7.34
N LEU A 88 -8.49 20.07 6.74
CA LEU A 88 -8.93 21.39 6.29
C LEU A 88 -9.28 22.26 7.50
N PHE A 89 -8.91 23.53 7.43
CA PHE A 89 -9.26 24.52 8.45
C PHE A 89 -10.78 24.74 8.46
N PRO A 90 -11.52 24.35 9.51
CA PRO A 90 -12.99 24.32 9.49
C PRO A 90 -13.62 25.71 9.43
N HIS A 91 -12.92 26.75 9.87
CA HIS A 91 -13.36 28.14 9.89
C HIS A 91 -13.08 28.87 8.57
N LEU A 92 -12.23 28.32 7.69
CA LEU A 92 -11.88 28.89 6.40
C LEU A 92 -12.74 28.29 5.29
N THR A 93 -12.96 29.06 4.22
CA THR A 93 -13.57 28.56 2.98
C THR A 93 -12.58 27.68 2.20
N ALA A 94 -13.03 26.97 1.17
CA ALA A 94 -12.16 26.21 0.27
C ALA A 94 -11.07 27.10 -0.34
N LEU A 95 -11.46 28.29 -0.80
CA LEU A 95 -10.51 29.28 -1.35
C LEU A 95 -9.45 29.69 -0.30
N GLU A 96 -9.87 29.99 0.92
CA GLU A 96 -8.91 30.40 1.97
C GLU A 96 -8.05 29.22 2.46
N ASN A 97 -8.58 27.99 2.47
CA ASN A 97 -7.79 26.79 2.75
C ASN A 97 -6.66 26.64 1.74
N VAL A 98 -6.96 26.76 0.45
CA VAL A 98 -5.94 26.65 -0.60
C VAL A 98 -4.96 27.82 -0.56
N ALA A 99 -5.44 29.05 -0.35
CA ALA A 99 -4.60 30.25 -0.29
C ALA A 99 -3.73 30.32 0.97
N PHE A 100 -3.98 29.50 2.00
CA PHE A 100 -3.35 29.64 3.33
C PHE A 100 -1.83 29.54 3.26
N GLY A 101 -1.29 28.51 2.64
CA GLY A 101 0.16 28.28 2.57
C GLY A 101 0.90 29.39 1.81
N LEU A 102 0.29 29.91 0.72
CA LEU A 102 0.86 31.05 -0.03
C LEU A 102 0.92 32.33 0.82
N ARG A 103 -0.13 32.57 1.60
CA ARG A 103 -0.18 33.73 2.51
C ARG A 103 0.80 33.61 3.65
N ALA A 104 0.96 32.41 4.23
CA ALA A 104 1.92 32.15 5.29
C ALA A 104 3.38 32.40 4.81
N ARG A 105 3.63 32.20 3.51
CA ARG A 105 4.92 32.52 2.86
C ARG A 105 5.03 33.98 2.41
N GLY A 106 4.10 34.88 2.82
CA GLY A 106 4.17 36.32 2.56
C GLY A 106 3.55 36.77 1.25
N LEU A 107 2.90 35.92 0.45
CA LEU A 107 2.24 36.34 -0.78
C LEU A 107 1.04 37.24 -0.48
N ALA A 108 0.87 38.32 -1.26
CA ALA A 108 -0.25 39.24 -1.12
C ALA A 108 -1.60 38.51 -1.21
N LYS A 109 -2.57 38.91 -0.38
CA LYS A 109 -3.88 38.23 -0.25
C LYS A 109 -4.62 38.09 -1.59
N THR A 110 -4.59 39.11 -2.42
CA THR A 110 -5.23 39.11 -3.75
C THR A 110 -4.59 38.10 -4.68
N GLU A 111 -3.28 38.05 -4.74
CA GLU A 111 -2.51 37.12 -5.55
C GLU A 111 -2.67 35.68 -5.07
N ALA A 112 -2.58 35.43 -3.75
CA ALA A 112 -2.78 34.12 -3.16
C ALA A 112 -4.18 33.58 -3.46
N ARG A 113 -5.22 34.42 -3.39
CA ARG A 113 -6.59 34.04 -3.75
C ARG A 113 -6.76 33.77 -5.24
N HIS A 114 -6.10 34.54 -6.08
CA HIS A 114 -6.14 34.32 -7.54
C HIS A 114 -5.55 32.95 -7.89
N ARG A 115 -4.36 32.61 -7.38
CA ARG A 115 -3.76 31.29 -7.57
C ARG A 115 -4.59 30.16 -6.97
N ALA A 116 -5.15 30.37 -5.80
CA ALA A 116 -6.03 29.38 -5.15
C ALA A 116 -7.32 29.15 -5.96
N ALA A 117 -7.92 30.18 -6.55
CA ALA A 117 -9.09 30.04 -7.40
C ALA A 117 -8.78 29.23 -8.67
N ALA A 118 -7.65 29.49 -9.33
CA ALA A 118 -7.19 28.74 -10.49
C ALA A 118 -6.96 27.25 -10.16
N TRP A 119 -6.40 26.93 -8.97
CA TRP A 119 -6.25 25.55 -8.53
C TRP A 119 -7.60 24.88 -8.23
N LEU A 120 -8.55 25.57 -7.59
CA LEU A 120 -9.91 25.05 -7.36
C LEU A 120 -10.63 24.79 -8.68
N GLU A 121 -10.43 25.62 -9.68
CA GLU A 121 -10.97 25.38 -11.03
C GLU A 121 -10.36 24.11 -11.66
N ARG A 122 -9.03 23.94 -11.60
CA ARG A 122 -8.32 22.75 -12.11
C ARG A 122 -8.83 21.45 -11.49
N VAL A 123 -9.18 21.46 -10.19
CA VAL A 123 -9.74 20.28 -9.49
C VAL A 123 -11.27 20.21 -9.56
N GLY A 124 -11.92 21.03 -10.43
CA GLY A 124 -13.36 21.00 -10.68
C GLY A 124 -14.22 21.56 -9.53
N LEU A 125 -13.68 22.48 -8.74
CA LEU A 125 -14.35 23.07 -7.57
C LEU A 125 -14.59 24.58 -7.67
N ALA A 126 -14.65 25.14 -8.88
CA ALA A 126 -14.91 26.57 -9.11
C ALA A 126 -16.20 27.06 -8.41
N ALA A 127 -17.28 26.26 -8.41
CA ALA A 127 -18.55 26.58 -7.76
C ALA A 127 -18.48 26.52 -6.21
N HIS A 128 -17.46 25.86 -5.64
CA HIS A 128 -17.32 25.61 -4.20
C HIS A 128 -16.31 26.51 -3.49
N THR A 129 -15.78 27.54 -4.16
CA THR A 129 -14.75 28.46 -3.61
C THR A 129 -15.13 29.07 -2.27
N ARG A 130 -16.42 29.35 -2.05
CA ARG A 130 -16.95 29.93 -0.81
C ARG A 130 -17.44 28.89 0.22
N SER A 131 -17.49 27.61 -0.16
CA SER A 131 -17.94 26.53 0.73
C SER A 131 -16.93 26.33 1.87
N ARG A 132 -17.43 26.07 3.08
CA ARG A 132 -16.61 25.62 4.22
C ARG A 132 -16.52 24.10 4.22
N PRO A 133 -15.49 23.49 4.87
CA PRO A 133 -15.28 22.05 4.89
C PRO A 133 -16.53 21.21 5.23
N ARG A 134 -17.35 21.67 6.17
CA ARG A 134 -18.60 20.97 6.56
C ARG A 134 -19.69 20.90 5.46
N ALA A 135 -19.58 21.74 4.45
CA ALA A 135 -20.53 21.79 3.32
C ALA A 135 -19.97 21.07 2.07
N LEU A 136 -18.83 20.43 2.18
CA LEU A 136 -18.17 19.67 1.10
C LEU A 136 -18.42 18.18 1.28
N SER A 137 -18.63 17.45 0.18
CA SER A 137 -18.55 15.99 0.21
C SER A 137 -17.10 15.52 0.48
N GLY A 138 -16.91 14.26 0.86
CA GLY A 138 -15.58 13.70 1.10
C GLY A 138 -14.64 13.89 -0.09
N GLY A 139 -15.11 13.57 -1.32
CA GLY A 139 -14.31 13.78 -2.53
C GLY A 139 -14.05 15.26 -2.86
N GLN A 140 -14.97 16.18 -2.52
CA GLN A 140 -14.73 17.61 -2.63
C GLN A 140 -13.68 18.09 -1.62
N ALA A 141 -13.76 17.65 -0.37
CA ALA A 141 -12.80 17.98 0.68
C ALA A 141 -11.39 17.48 0.32
N GLN A 142 -11.28 16.27 -0.21
CA GLN A 142 -10.04 15.71 -0.72
C GLN A 142 -9.43 16.57 -1.84
N ARG A 143 -10.24 16.97 -2.83
CA ARG A 143 -9.76 17.82 -3.95
C ARG A 143 -9.33 19.21 -3.46
N VAL A 144 -9.96 19.77 -2.42
CA VAL A 144 -9.48 21.00 -1.76
C VAL A 144 -8.13 20.76 -1.08
N ALA A 145 -7.96 19.65 -0.37
CA ALA A 145 -6.68 19.31 0.28
C ALA A 145 -5.54 19.11 -0.74
N LEU A 146 -5.85 18.45 -1.86
CA LEU A 146 -4.91 18.28 -2.96
C LEU A 146 -4.51 19.64 -3.58
N ALA A 147 -5.49 20.49 -3.87
CA ALA A 147 -5.23 21.85 -4.39
C ALA A 147 -4.38 22.67 -3.38
N ARG A 148 -4.64 22.56 -2.07
CA ARG A 148 -3.84 23.20 -1.02
C ARG A 148 -2.40 22.71 -1.01
N ALA A 149 -2.18 21.42 -1.19
CA ALA A 149 -0.85 20.84 -1.23
C ALA A 149 -0.06 21.26 -2.47
N MET A 150 -0.75 21.41 -3.62
CA MET A 150 -0.12 21.68 -4.92
C MET A 150 0.04 23.17 -5.25
N VAL A 151 -0.74 24.07 -4.64
CA VAL A 151 -0.75 25.51 -4.98
C VAL A 151 0.59 26.23 -4.75
N SER A 152 1.45 25.67 -3.89
CA SER A 152 2.78 26.19 -3.57
C SER A 152 3.89 25.67 -4.49
N ASP A 153 3.53 25.01 -5.58
CA ASP A 153 4.44 24.37 -6.53
C ASP A 153 5.52 23.52 -5.83
N PRO A 154 5.11 22.51 -5.05
CA PRO A 154 6.04 21.65 -4.32
C PRO A 154 6.90 20.83 -5.31
N ARG A 155 8.04 20.33 -4.82
CA ARG A 155 8.89 19.38 -5.55
C ARG A 155 8.66 17.94 -5.11
N LEU A 156 8.14 17.76 -3.90
CA LEU A 156 7.73 16.47 -3.33
C LEU A 156 6.27 16.57 -2.90
N LEU A 157 5.45 15.63 -3.36
CA LEU A 157 4.06 15.48 -2.94
C LEU A 157 3.91 14.20 -2.11
N LEU A 158 3.51 14.36 -0.86
CA LEU A 158 3.26 13.30 0.10
C LEU A 158 1.75 13.15 0.33
N LEU A 159 1.22 11.94 0.15
CA LEU A 159 -0.21 11.65 0.32
C LEU A 159 -0.36 10.50 1.32
N ASP A 160 -1.00 10.78 2.44
CA ASP A 160 -1.25 9.80 3.50
C ASP A 160 -2.70 9.34 3.45
N GLU A 161 -2.93 8.14 2.91
CA GLU A 161 -4.24 7.50 2.74
C GLU A 161 -5.32 8.43 2.15
N PRO A 162 -5.07 9.04 0.98
CA PRO A 162 -5.91 10.14 0.48
C PRO A 162 -7.35 9.73 0.15
N LEU A 163 -7.67 8.43 0.02
CA LEU A 163 -9.01 7.93 -0.31
C LEU A 163 -9.69 7.19 0.86
N ALA A 164 -9.05 7.08 2.03
CA ALA A 164 -9.57 6.29 3.15
C ALA A 164 -10.94 6.77 3.68
N ALA A 165 -11.18 8.07 3.68
CA ALA A 165 -12.41 8.68 4.20
C ALA A 165 -13.61 8.60 3.22
N LEU A 166 -13.47 7.93 2.06
CA LEU A 166 -14.49 7.85 1.02
C LEU A 166 -15.25 6.52 1.07
N ASP A 167 -16.55 6.59 0.79
CA ASP A 167 -17.37 5.39 0.55
C ASP A 167 -16.95 4.66 -0.75
N ALA A 168 -17.30 3.37 -0.86
CA ALA A 168 -16.86 2.51 -1.96
C ALA A 168 -17.33 3.01 -3.35
N ALA A 169 -18.53 3.60 -3.45
CA ALA A 169 -19.08 4.09 -4.71
C ALA A 169 -18.30 5.31 -5.20
N THR A 170 -18.06 6.27 -4.32
CA THR A 170 -17.33 7.51 -4.60
C THR A 170 -15.83 7.25 -4.85
N ARG A 171 -15.24 6.25 -4.18
CA ARG A 171 -13.80 5.96 -4.23
C ARG A 171 -13.29 5.69 -5.64
N THR A 172 -14.04 4.97 -6.47
CA THR A 172 -13.62 4.63 -7.84
C THR A 172 -13.49 5.85 -8.75
N GLU A 173 -14.45 6.77 -8.68
CA GLU A 173 -14.41 8.02 -9.44
C GLU A 173 -13.27 8.92 -8.96
N VAL A 174 -13.17 9.10 -7.64
CA VAL A 174 -12.15 9.97 -7.03
C VAL A 174 -10.73 9.41 -7.25
N ARG A 175 -10.55 8.07 -7.27
CA ARG A 175 -9.27 7.43 -7.64
C ARG A 175 -8.83 7.81 -9.06
N ARG A 176 -9.77 7.77 -10.01
CA ARG A 176 -9.49 8.17 -11.41
C ARG A 176 -9.11 9.64 -11.51
N ASP A 177 -9.79 10.50 -10.76
CA ASP A 177 -9.50 11.94 -10.73
C ASP A 177 -8.14 12.21 -10.07
N LEU A 178 -7.84 11.54 -8.94
CA LEU A 178 -6.55 11.61 -8.27
C LEU A 178 -5.41 11.21 -9.22
N ARG A 179 -5.56 10.08 -9.93
CA ARG A 179 -4.57 9.63 -10.93
C ARG A 179 -4.29 10.71 -11.98
N ARG A 180 -5.34 11.37 -12.50
CA ARG A 180 -5.21 12.44 -13.50
C ARG A 180 -4.45 13.63 -12.94
N HIS A 181 -4.76 14.06 -11.72
CA HIS A 181 -4.07 15.18 -11.09
C HIS A 181 -2.62 14.84 -10.74
N LEU A 182 -2.36 13.63 -10.26
CA LEU A 182 -0.99 13.16 -10.00
C LEU A 182 -0.17 13.05 -11.28
N ALA A 183 -0.76 12.59 -12.40
CA ALA A 183 -0.07 12.51 -13.69
C ALA A 183 0.32 13.88 -14.26
N SER A 184 -0.35 14.96 -13.87
CA SER A 184 -0.01 16.34 -14.27
C SER A 184 1.01 17.02 -13.36
N PHE A 185 1.53 16.33 -12.36
CA PHE A 185 2.53 16.83 -11.44
C PHE A 185 3.91 16.28 -11.78
N ASP A 186 4.83 17.15 -12.13
CA ASP A 186 6.16 16.77 -12.62
C ASP A 186 7.16 16.43 -11.48
N GLY A 187 6.81 16.68 -10.22
CA GLY A 187 7.64 16.40 -9.06
C GLY A 187 7.60 14.94 -8.61
N THR A 188 8.38 14.63 -7.59
CA THR A 188 8.41 13.34 -6.92
C THR A 188 7.12 13.10 -6.12
N ARG A 189 6.56 11.90 -6.16
CA ARG A 189 5.30 11.57 -5.49
C ARG A 189 5.46 10.32 -4.63
N LEU A 190 5.01 10.42 -3.39
CA LEU A 190 4.95 9.29 -2.46
C LEU A 190 3.55 9.22 -1.86
N LEU A 191 2.86 8.10 -2.07
CA LEU A 191 1.52 7.85 -1.60
C LEU A 191 1.51 6.66 -0.65
N VAL A 192 0.86 6.79 0.48
CA VAL A 192 0.55 5.69 1.41
C VAL A 192 -0.89 5.26 1.19
N THR A 193 -1.10 3.96 1.08
CA THR A 193 -2.43 3.35 1.11
C THR A 193 -2.39 1.97 1.74
N HIS A 194 -3.53 1.50 2.22
CA HIS A 194 -3.75 0.10 2.63
C HIS A 194 -4.63 -0.66 1.62
N ASP A 195 -5.15 0.01 0.57
CA ASP A 195 -5.98 -0.59 -0.48
C ASP A 195 -5.10 -1.13 -1.62
N PRO A 196 -5.06 -2.48 -1.84
CA PRO A 196 -4.26 -3.08 -2.90
C PRO A 196 -4.66 -2.62 -4.30
N LEU A 197 -5.96 -2.41 -4.53
CA LEU A 197 -6.47 -1.97 -5.84
C LEU A 197 -6.04 -0.53 -6.13
N GLU A 198 -6.00 0.32 -5.11
CA GLU A 198 -5.48 1.66 -5.23
C GLU A 198 -3.99 1.64 -5.56
N ALA A 199 -3.22 0.85 -4.82
CA ALA A 199 -1.78 0.71 -5.03
C ALA A 199 -1.44 0.23 -6.45
N ILE A 200 -2.08 -0.86 -6.91
CA ILE A 200 -1.85 -1.42 -8.25
C ILE A 200 -2.28 -0.44 -9.35
N ALA A 201 -3.39 0.30 -9.14
CA ALA A 201 -3.92 1.22 -10.16
C ALA A 201 -3.13 2.52 -10.31
N LEU A 202 -2.42 2.95 -9.26
CA LEU A 202 -1.76 4.25 -9.21
C LEU A 202 -0.24 4.16 -9.35
N ALA A 203 0.40 3.13 -8.77
CA ALA A 203 1.84 3.07 -8.60
C ALA A 203 2.59 2.82 -9.92
N ASP A 204 3.67 3.57 -10.12
CA ASP A 204 4.76 3.17 -11.03
C ASP A 204 5.63 2.11 -10.34
N ARG A 205 5.85 2.25 -9.02
CA ARG A 205 6.58 1.31 -8.18
C ARG A 205 5.92 1.19 -6.80
N LEU A 206 5.86 -0.05 -6.31
CA LEU A 206 5.45 -0.39 -4.96
C LEU A 206 6.66 -0.54 -4.05
N VAL A 207 6.51 -0.07 -2.83
CA VAL A 207 7.46 -0.26 -1.74
C VAL A 207 6.69 -0.78 -0.53
N VAL A 208 7.12 -1.89 0.02
CA VAL A 208 6.48 -2.53 1.17
C VAL A 208 7.28 -2.26 2.43
N LEU A 209 6.63 -1.68 3.43
CA LEU A 209 7.19 -1.38 4.75
C LEU A 209 6.56 -2.29 5.80
N GLU A 210 7.38 -3.06 6.49
CA GLU A 210 6.95 -3.93 7.59
C GLU A 210 7.91 -3.77 8.78
N ALA A 211 7.35 -3.62 9.98
CA ALA A 211 8.13 -3.45 11.21
C ALA A 211 9.26 -2.40 11.08
N GLY A 212 8.97 -1.26 10.45
CA GLY A 212 9.92 -0.17 10.30
C GLY A 212 11.01 -0.36 9.22
N ARG A 213 10.95 -1.41 8.41
CA ARG A 213 11.95 -1.72 7.37
C ARG A 213 11.29 -1.98 6.02
N LEU A 214 12.00 -1.65 4.93
CA LEU A 214 11.56 -2.01 3.59
C LEU A 214 11.82 -3.49 3.34
N THR A 215 10.77 -4.24 3.03
CA THR A 215 10.82 -5.70 2.83
C THR A 215 10.75 -6.09 1.36
N GLN A 216 10.10 -5.28 0.54
CA GLN A 216 9.99 -5.55 -0.89
C GLN A 216 9.83 -4.26 -1.69
N THR A 217 10.42 -4.21 -2.88
CA THR A 217 10.29 -3.12 -3.84
C THR A 217 10.20 -3.71 -5.24
N GLY A 218 9.35 -3.15 -6.10
CA GLY A 218 9.19 -3.57 -7.48
C GLY A 218 7.98 -2.91 -8.14
N THR A 219 7.75 -3.19 -9.41
CA THR A 219 6.51 -2.82 -10.09
C THR A 219 5.32 -3.54 -9.47
N PRO A 220 4.08 -3.03 -9.61
CA PRO A 220 2.88 -3.74 -9.14
C PRO A 220 2.82 -5.19 -9.65
N ALA A 221 3.22 -5.44 -10.90
CA ALA A 221 3.22 -6.78 -11.48
C ALA A 221 4.24 -7.71 -10.79
N GLU A 222 5.48 -7.23 -10.55
CA GLU A 222 6.52 -8.02 -9.87
C GLU A 222 6.15 -8.34 -8.43
N VAL A 223 5.66 -7.35 -7.67
CA VAL A 223 5.27 -7.53 -6.27
C VAL A 223 4.10 -8.50 -6.16
N SER A 224 3.13 -8.43 -7.08
CA SER A 224 1.98 -9.33 -7.10
C SER A 224 2.34 -10.75 -7.53
N ALA A 225 3.27 -10.91 -8.47
CA ALA A 225 3.69 -12.22 -8.98
C ALA A 225 4.60 -12.98 -8.01
N GLN A 226 5.41 -12.26 -7.23
CA GLN A 226 6.40 -12.83 -6.32
C GLN A 226 6.35 -12.16 -4.94
N PRO A 227 5.26 -12.35 -4.16
CA PRO A 227 5.19 -11.82 -2.80
C PRO A 227 6.30 -12.38 -1.91
N ARG A 228 6.96 -11.52 -1.14
CA ARG A 228 8.10 -11.89 -0.27
C ARG A 228 7.77 -11.83 1.21
N SER A 229 6.52 -11.51 1.55
CA SER A 229 6.04 -11.52 2.91
C SER A 229 4.61 -12.04 3.00
N ARG A 230 4.21 -12.43 4.19
CA ARG A 230 2.82 -12.84 4.47
C ARG A 230 1.85 -11.70 4.19
N TYR A 231 2.22 -10.47 4.53
CA TYR A 231 1.38 -9.29 4.28
C TYR A 231 1.09 -9.12 2.78
N VAL A 232 2.13 -9.17 1.94
CA VAL A 232 1.95 -9.06 0.47
C VAL A 232 1.16 -10.25 -0.07
N ALA A 233 1.41 -11.46 0.41
CA ALA A 233 0.68 -12.65 0.00
C ALA A 233 -0.83 -12.56 0.32
N GLU A 234 -1.17 -12.09 1.52
CA GLU A 234 -2.56 -11.83 1.92
C GLU A 234 -3.21 -10.72 1.05
N LEU A 235 -2.46 -9.69 0.74
CA LEU A 235 -2.88 -8.56 -0.09
C LEU A 235 -3.22 -8.99 -1.54
N VAL A 236 -2.39 -9.86 -2.13
CA VAL A 236 -2.61 -10.38 -3.50
C VAL A 236 -3.48 -11.65 -3.50
N GLY A 237 -3.80 -12.18 -2.33
CA GLY A 237 -4.71 -13.30 -2.16
C GLY A 237 -4.11 -14.64 -2.55
N VAL A 238 -2.84 -14.92 -2.21
CA VAL A 238 -2.19 -16.22 -2.46
C VAL A 238 -1.75 -16.87 -1.15
N ASN A 239 -1.65 -18.20 -1.15
CA ASN A 239 -0.98 -18.94 -0.09
C ASN A 239 0.53 -18.85 -0.32
N LEU A 240 1.29 -18.41 0.67
CA LEU A 240 2.75 -18.26 0.60
C LEU A 240 3.43 -19.07 1.71
N TYR A 241 4.40 -19.87 1.32
CA TYR A 241 5.22 -20.68 2.23
C TYR A 241 6.69 -20.38 1.99
N ARG A 242 7.44 -20.10 3.05
CA ARG A 242 8.89 -20.04 3.01
C ARG A 242 9.44 -21.39 3.48
N GLY A 243 10.42 -21.95 2.76
CA GLY A 243 10.99 -23.23 3.11
C GLY A 243 12.31 -23.49 2.42
N LEU A 244 12.90 -24.66 2.71
CA LEU A 244 14.14 -25.14 2.11
C LEU A 244 13.80 -26.12 1.00
N ALA A 245 14.14 -25.78 -0.22
CA ALA A 245 13.96 -26.63 -1.38
C ALA A 245 15.11 -27.62 -1.53
N ASP A 246 14.76 -28.88 -1.80
CA ASP A 246 15.66 -29.99 -2.08
C ASP A 246 15.06 -30.83 -3.24
N GLY A 247 15.44 -30.47 -4.45
CA GLY A 247 14.85 -31.03 -5.65
C GLY A 247 13.41 -30.54 -5.87
N ARG A 248 12.45 -31.48 -5.90
CA ARG A 248 11.03 -31.18 -6.10
C ARG A 248 10.22 -31.07 -4.80
N SER A 249 10.88 -30.90 -3.69
CA SER A 249 10.21 -30.78 -2.38
C SER A 249 10.71 -29.51 -1.66
N VAL A 250 9.77 -28.70 -1.19
CA VAL A 250 10.04 -27.56 -0.31
C VAL A 250 9.63 -27.96 1.09
N ARG A 251 10.58 -28.13 1.99
CA ARG A 251 10.34 -28.44 3.41
C ARG A 251 10.02 -27.16 4.18
N LEU A 252 8.91 -27.17 4.89
CA LEU A 252 8.47 -26.06 5.69
C LEU A 252 9.02 -26.15 7.13
N PRO A 253 9.21 -25.02 7.83
CA PRO A 253 9.75 -25.01 9.19
C PRO A 253 8.95 -25.87 10.17
N ASP A 254 7.62 -25.92 10.00
CA ASP A 254 6.69 -26.64 10.89
C ASP A 254 6.56 -28.13 10.55
N GLY A 255 7.40 -28.66 9.68
CA GLY A 255 7.48 -30.08 9.32
C GLY A 255 6.61 -30.50 8.14
N GLY A 256 5.83 -29.59 7.55
CA GLY A 256 5.11 -29.82 6.31
C GLY A 256 6.02 -29.80 5.08
N ALA A 257 5.49 -30.27 3.94
CA ALA A 257 6.19 -30.19 2.67
C ALA A 257 5.25 -29.79 1.53
N VAL A 258 5.81 -29.07 0.54
CA VAL A 258 5.14 -28.70 -0.70
C VAL A 258 5.94 -29.29 -1.87
N VAL A 259 5.27 -30.13 -2.68
CA VAL A 259 5.86 -30.75 -3.88
C VAL A 259 5.66 -29.84 -5.08
N THR A 260 6.71 -29.63 -5.86
CA THR A 260 6.76 -28.76 -7.03
C THR A 260 7.03 -29.54 -8.31
N ALA A 261 6.68 -28.97 -9.45
CA ALA A 261 6.95 -29.59 -10.76
C ALA A 261 8.42 -29.50 -11.14
N ASP A 262 9.06 -28.37 -10.83
CA ASP A 262 10.44 -28.07 -11.18
C ASP A 262 11.41 -28.38 -10.04
N LEU A 263 12.69 -28.52 -10.40
CA LEU A 263 13.77 -28.70 -9.44
C LEU A 263 14.15 -27.34 -8.85
N ASN A 264 14.14 -27.23 -7.52
CA ASN A 264 14.52 -26.04 -6.80
C ASN A 264 15.50 -26.40 -5.66
N TYR A 265 16.38 -25.48 -5.28
CA TYR A 265 17.36 -25.69 -4.21
C TYR A 265 17.56 -24.42 -3.39
N GLY A 266 17.83 -24.61 -2.09
CA GLY A 266 18.08 -23.52 -1.16
C GLY A 266 16.81 -22.92 -0.58
N GLU A 267 16.92 -21.73 0.01
CA GLU A 267 15.76 -21.02 0.58
C GLU A 267 14.88 -20.46 -0.52
N VAL A 268 13.59 -20.79 -0.47
CA VAL A 268 12.60 -20.39 -1.47
C VAL A 268 11.28 -19.97 -0.84
N PHE A 269 10.51 -19.22 -1.62
CA PHE A 269 9.09 -19.09 -1.46
C PHE A 269 8.36 -20.04 -2.42
N ALA A 270 7.30 -20.70 -1.90
CA ALA A 270 6.33 -21.47 -2.69
C ALA A 270 4.97 -20.76 -2.59
N ALA A 271 4.45 -20.32 -3.72
CA ALA A 271 3.16 -19.64 -3.83
C ALA A 271 2.12 -20.54 -4.49
N ILE A 272 0.91 -20.55 -3.92
CA ILE A 272 -0.23 -21.34 -4.40
C ILE A 272 -1.46 -20.45 -4.42
N HIS A 273 -2.10 -20.33 -5.59
CA HIS A 273 -3.36 -19.60 -5.68
C HIS A 273 -4.51 -20.38 -5.03
N PRO A 274 -5.40 -19.74 -4.26
CA PRO A 274 -6.53 -20.42 -3.61
C PRO A 274 -7.46 -21.17 -4.56
N HIS A 275 -7.62 -20.70 -5.79
CA HIS A 275 -8.42 -21.38 -6.82
C HIS A 275 -7.78 -22.68 -7.36
N ALA A 276 -6.48 -22.88 -7.15
CA ALA A 276 -5.78 -24.12 -7.50
C ALA A 276 -5.94 -25.22 -6.45
N VAL A 277 -6.54 -24.89 -5.30
CA VAL A 277 -6.76 -25.81 -4.18
C VAL A 277 -8.11 -26.48 -4.34
N ALA A 278 -8.13 -27.81 -4.46
CA ALA A 278 -9.36 -28.60 -4.40
C ALA A 278 -9.56 -29.18 -3.00
N LEU A 279 -10.82 -29.21 -2.55
CA LEU A 279 -11.20 -29.74 -1.23
C LEU A 279 -12.00 -31.04 -1.38
N HIS A 280 -11.78 -31.99 -0.47
CA HIS A 280 -12.42 -33.30 -0.44
C HIS A 280 -12.78 -33.69 1.00
N ARG A 281 -13.86 -34.49 1.18
CA ARG A 281 -14.23 -35.05 2.50
C ARG A 281 -13.51 -36.35 2.82
N GLN A 282 -12.98 -37.02 1.80
CA GLN A 282 -12.21 -38.24 1.92
C GLN A 282 -10.85 -38.07 1.26
N PRO A 283 -9.83 -38.87 1.64
CA PRO A 283 -8.53 -38.87 0.98
C PRO A 283 -8.70 -39.08 -0.52
N PRO A 284 -8.33 -38.13 -1.38
CA PRO A 284 -8.49 -38.31 -2.82
C PRO A 284 -7.41 -39.23 -3.38
N GLU A 285 -7.75 -40.01 -4.38
CA GLU A 285 -6.82 -40.75 -5.21
C GLU A 285 -6.50 -39.98 -6.49
N GLY A 286 -5.35 -40.25 -7.11
CA GLY A 286 -5.04 -39.71 -8.43
C GLY A 286 -3.71 -38.96 -8.53
N THR A 287 -3.69 -37.91 -9.35
CA THR A 287 -2.46 -37.23 -9.79
C THR A 287 -1.96 -36.07 -8.89
N PRO A 288 -2.73 -35.44 -8.00
CA PRO A 288 -2.20 -34.42 -7.11
C PRO A 288 -1.03 -34.97 -6.27
N ARG A 289 0.07 -34.20 -6.19
CA ARG A 289 1.23 -34.59 -5.38
C ARG A 289 1.22 -33.96 -4.00
N ASN A 290 0.48 -32.87 -3.87
CA ASN A 290 0.23 -32.22 -2.59
C ASN A 290 -1.13 -32.65 -2.10
N VAL A 291 -1.16 -33.38 -0.99
CA VAL A 291 -2.38 -33.85 -0.35
C VAL A 291 -2.20 -33.65 1.15
N TRP A 292 -2.98 -32.75 1.73
CA TRP A 292 -2.89 -32.40 3.14
C TRP A 292 -4.24 -32.57 3.84
N SER A 293 -4.23 -33.25 4.98
CA SER A 293 -5.39 -33.32 5.87
C SER A 293 -5.44 -32.07 6.76
N GLY A 294 -6.64 -31.57 7.02
CA GLY A 294 -6.85 -30.43 7.88
C GLY A 294 -8.30 -30.29 8.30
N THR A 295 -8.63 -29.18 8.94
CA THR A 295 -10.00 -28.84 9.37
C THR A 295 -10.43 -27.55 8.67
N ALA A 296 -11.61 -27.56 8.04
CA ALA A 296 -12.24 -26.34 7.56
C ALA A 296 -12.65 -25.48 8.75
N ASP A 297 -12.14 -24.26 8.83
CA ASP A 297 -12.30 -23.39 9.99
C ASP A 297 -13.16 -22.17 9.67
N THR A 298 -12.74 -21.34 8.72
CA THR A 298 -13.41 -20.08 8.39
C THR A 298 -13.90 -20.07 6.98
N LEU A 299 -15.14 -19.60 6.80
CA LEU A 299 -15.78 -19.48 5.49
C LEU A 299 -16.15 -18.01 5.25
N GLU A 300 -15.69 -17.46 4.14
CA GLU A 300 -15.94 -16.08 3.74
C GLU A 300 -16.49 -16.05 2.31
N VAL A 301 -17.59 -15.36 2.09
CA VAL A 301 -18.18 -15.20 0.76
C VAL A 301 -17.58 -13.97 0.08
N ILE A 302 -16.91 -14.17 -1.04
CA ILE A 302 -16.27 -13.12 -1.84
C ILE A 302 -16.83 -13.15 -3.27
N GLY A 303 -17.78 -12.26 -3.54
CA GLY A 303 -18.46 -12.21 -4.83
C GLY A 303 -19.22 -13.51 -5.12
N ASP A 304 -18.82 -14.21 -6.19
CA ASP A 304 -19.36 -15.49 -6.63
C ASP A 304 -18.56 -16.71 -6.10
N ARG A 305 -17.61 -16.50 -5.21
CA ARG A 305 -16.73 -17.51 -4.62
C ARG A 305 -16.86 -17.58 -3.10
N VAL A 306 -16.49 -18.72 -2.59
CA VAL A 306 -16.37 -18.97 -1.15
C VAL A 306 -14.91 -19.28 -0.85
N ARG A 307 -14.32 -18.48 0.01
CA ARG A 307 -12.97 -18.67 0.51
C ARG A 307 -13.02 -19.42 1.83
N ILE A 308 -12.23 -20.50 1.92
CA ILE A 308 -12.23 -21.41 3.05
C ILE A 308 -10.80 -21.54 3.55
N ARG A 309 -10.61 -21.29 4.84
CA ARG A 309 -9.35 -21.55 5.52
C ARG A 309 -9.35 -22.99 6.03
N VAL A 310 -8.33 -23.74 5.65
CA VAL A 310 -8.07 -25.09 6.15
C VAL A 310 -6.85 -25.01 7.09
N THR A 311 -7.07 -25.37 8.34
CA THR A 311 -6.00 -25.47 9.35
C THR A 311 -5.45 -26.88 9.36
N GLY A 312 -4.14 -27.04 9.59
CA GLY A 312 -3.46 -28.34 9.59
C GLY A 312 -1.95 -28.14 9.56
N LEU A 313 -1.20 -29.21 9.27
CA LEU A 313 0.27 -29.15 9.17
C LEU A 313 0.74 -28.16 8.08
N VAL A 314 -0.02 -28.07 6.98
CA VAL A 314 0.15 -27.06 5.93
C VAL A 314 -1.15 -26.25 5.88
N PRO A 315 -1.23 -25.11 6.62
CA PRO A 315 -2.41 -24.26 6.58
C PRO A 315 -2.59 -23.67 5.17
N ILE A 316 -3.79 -23.77 4.61
CA ILE A 316 -4.03 -23.33 3.23
C ILE A 316 -5.42 -22.70 3.09
N VAL A 317 -5.52 -21.72 2.21
CA VAL A 317 -6.80 -21.12 1.81
C VAL A 317 -7.19 -21.67 0.46
N ALA A 318 -8.44 -22.12 0.34
CA ALA A 318 -9.05 -22.57 -0.90
C ALA A 318 -10.15 -21.62 -1.35
N GLU A 319 -10.36 -21.48 -2.65
CA GLU A 319 -11.53 -20.82 -3.22
C GLU A 319 -12.37 -21.84 -4.00
N VAL A 320 -13.63 -21.98 -3.58
CA VAL A 320 -14.59 -22.91 -4.19
C VAL A 320 -15.87 -22.18 -4.59
N THR A 321 -16.71 -22.82 -5.38
CA THR A 321 -18.05 -22.31 -5.69
C THR A 321 -18.98 -22.47 -4.49
N PRO A 322 -20.04 -21.63 -4.34
CA PRO A 322 -21.06 -21.84 -3.29
C PRO A 322 -21.70 -23.22 -3.33
N ALA A 323 -21.93 -23.78 -4.54
CA ALA A 323 -22.44 -25.11 -4.70
C ALA A 323 -21.50 -26.17 -4.09
N ALA A 324 -20.20 -26.12 -4.42
CA ALA A 324 -19.21 -27.04 -3.86
C ALA A 324 -19.08 -26.90 -2.33
N ALA A 325 -19.14 -25.67 -1.80
CA ALA A 325 -19.11 -25.44 -0.36
C ALA A 325 -20.33 -26.08 0.34
N SER A 326 -21.51 -26.03 -0.29
CA SER A 326 -22.74 -26.64 0.22
C SER A 326 -22.69 -28.15 0.11
N GLU A 327 -22.32 -28.73 -1.04
CA GLU A 327 -22.22 -30.18 -1.27
C GLU A 327 -21.23 -30.85 -0.32
N LEU A 328 -20.13 -30.19 -0.05
CA LEU A 328 -19.11 -30.63 0.90
C LEU A 328 -19.43 -30.25 2.36
N HIS A 329 -20.59 -29.63 2.64
CA HIS A 329 -20.97 -29.20 4.00
C HIS A 329 -19.86 -28.43 4.73
N LEU A 330 -19.11 -27.56 4.02
CA LEU A 330 -17.93 -26.90 4.56
C LEU A 330 -18.27 -25.88 5.65
N GLY A 331 -19.51 -25.36 5.64
CA GLY A 331 -20.02 -24.45 6.68
C GLY A 331 -20.14 -25.08 8.06
N ASP A 332 -20.27 -26.39 8.14
CA ASP A 332 -20.33 -27.13 9.40
C ASP A 332 -18.93 -27.40 9.99
N GLY A 333 -17.87 -26.98 9.29
CA GLY A 333 -16.51 -27.28 9.66
C GLY A 333 -16.12 -28.75 9.47
N GLY A 334 -15.16 -29.21 10.28
CA GLY A 334 -14.75 -30.61 10.32
C GLY A 334 -13.63 -30.99 9.34
N PRO A 335 -13.23 -32.28 9.32
CA PRO A 335 -12.06 -32.72 8.59
C PRO A 335 -12.26 -32.62 7.08
N VAL A 336 -11.22 -32.14 6.39
CA VAL A 336 -11.14 -32.03 4.94
C VAL A 336 -9.74 -32.39 4.45
N TRP A 337 -9.66 -32.73 3.17
CA TRP A 337 -8.40 -32.93 2.47
C TRP A 337 -8.25 -31.83 1.43
N ALA A 338 -7.15 -31.09 1.51
CA ALA A 338 -6.77 -30.11 0.50
C ALA A 338 -5.78 -30.73 -0.47
N THR A 339 -5.99 -30.51 -1.78
CA THR A 339 -5.10 -31.02 -2.81
C THR A 339 -4.68 -29.93 -3.78
N VAL A 340 -3.41 -30.02 -4.22
CA VAL A 340 -2.83 -29.11 -5.22
C VAL A 340 -1.95 -29.93 -6.17
N LYS A 341 -2.05 -29.66 -7.47
CA LYS A 341 -1.11 -30.23 -8.43
C LYS A 341 0.25 -29.56 -8.28
N ALA A 342 1.33 -30.31 -8.42
CA ALA A 342 2.69 -29.77 -8.37
C ALA A 342 2.95 -28.66 -9.39
N THR A 343 2.23 -28.68 -10.53
CA THR A 343 2.28 -27.67 -11.60
C THR A 343 1.63 -26.33 -11.23
N GLU A 344 0.81 -26.31 -10.17
CA GLU A 344 0.13 -25.10 -9.67
C GLU A 344 0.93 -24.41 -8.55
N VAL A 345 2.12 -24.92 -8.25
CA VAL A 345 3.01 -24.35 -7.26
C VAL A 345 4.08 -23.52 -7.97
N THR A 346 4.06 -22.21 -7.75
CA THR A 346 5.10 -21.30 -8.24
C THR A 346 6.19 -21.18 -7.19
N VAL A 347 7.46 -21.36 -7.59
CA VAL A 347 8.62 -21.29 -6.69
C VAL A 347 9.60 -20.23 -7.17
N TYR A 348 10.10 -19.43 -6.24
CA TYR A 348 11.14 -18.39 -6.50
C TYR A 348 12.04 -18.23 -5.28
N PRO A 349 13.28 -17.71 -5.45
CA PRO A 349 14.25 -17.52 -4.36
C PRO A 349 13.73 -16.60 -3.26
N ALA A 350 14.02 -16.94 -1.98
CA ALA A 350 13.64 -16.18 -0.81
C ALA A 350 14.49 -14.90 -0.61
#